data_eff09280ecb446732e417795a71f417b
#
_entry.id   eff09280ecb446732e417795a71f417b
#
_cell.length_a   1.000
_cell.length_b   1.000
_cell.length_c   1.000
_cell.angle_alpha   90.00
_cell.angle_beta   90.00
_cell.angle_gamma   90.00
#
_symmetry.space_group_name_H-M   'P 1'
#
loop_
_entity.id
_entity.type
_entity.pdbx_description
1 polymer ?
#
loop_
_entity_poly.entity_id
_entity_poly.type
_entity_poly.pdbx_seq_one_letter_code
_entity_poly.pdbx_strand_id
1 'polypeptide(L)'
;METRKLLDRDLSWMYFNHRILQEAQRENVPLLERLKFLGIYSNNLDEFFRVRVSTMKRVAEYQGESGSQFKELQKITELNRIYSEKFDATFDLLKERLKEEHIRIIDEQQLTGQQQRYIRMVYQNDLNSATYPLIMTQG
;
A
#
# COMPACT_ATOMS: atom_id res chain seq x y z
N MET A 1 -13.10 27.17 6.42
CA MET A 1 -13.30 26.76 5.02
C MET A 1 -12.07 26.11 4.41
N GLU A 2 -10.89 26.72 4.56
CA GLU A 2 -9.67 26.09 4.06
C GLU A 2 -9.35 24.76 4.72
N THR A 3 -9.57 24.69 6.02
CA THR A 3 -9.36 23.44 6.77
C THR A 3 -10.25 22.33 6.23
N ARG A 4 -11.51 22.65 5.95
CA ARG A 4 -12.46 21.68 5.42
C ARG A 4 -12.03 21.18 4.03
N LYS A 5 -11.53 22.07 3.16
CA LYS A 5 -11.03 21.67 1.84
C LYS A 5 -9.82 20.76 1.93
N LEU A 6 -8.92 21.01 2.88
CA LEU A 6 -7.76 20.18 3.10
C LEU A 6 -8.15 18.79 3.60
N LEU A 7 -9.13 18.72 4.52
CA LEU A 7 -9.64 17.44 5.03
C LEU A 7 -10.29 16.61 3.92
N ASP A 8 -11.11 17.27 3.09
CA ASP A 8 -11.73 16.60 1.95
C ASP A 8 -10.68 16.11 0.95
N ARG A 9 -9.59 16.85 0.80
CA ARG A 9 -8.48 16.44 -0.07
C ARG A 9 -7.80 15.18 0.44
N ASP A 10 -7.59 15.06 1.74
CA ASP A 10 -6.95 13.88 2.33
C ASP A 10 -7.84 12.64 2.20
N LEU A 11 -9.14 12.78 2.40
CA LEU A 11 -10.08 11.70 2.15
C LEU A 11 -10.13 11.33 0.68
N SER A 12 -10.13 12.32 -0.21
CA SER A 12 -10.11 12.09 -1.65
C SER A 12 -8.86 11.35 -2.06
N TRP A 13 -7.73 11.64 -1.40
CA TRP A 13 -6.49 10.93 -1.66
C TRP A 13 -6.61 9.45 -1.28
N MET A 14 -7.26 9.16 -0.16
CA MET A 14 -7.50 7.77 0.27
C MET A 14 -8.34 7.02 -0.78
N TYR A 15 -9.38 7.66 -1.30
CA TYR A 15 -10.21 7.07 -2.34
C TYR A 15 -9.44 6.89 -3.66
N PHE A 16 -8.61 7.86 -4.01
CA PHE A 16 -7.75 7.76 -5.19
C PHE A 16 -6.82 6.56 -5.07
N ASN A 17 -6.16 6.41 -3.93
CA ASN A 17 -5.24 5.30 -3.73
C ASN A 17 -5.99 3.96 -3.73
N HIS A 18 -7.22 3.94 -3.24
CA HIS A 18 -8.06 2.75 -3.26
C HIS A 18 -8.34 2.28 -4.70
N ARG A 19 -8.44 3.21 -5.65
CA ARG A 19 -8.62 2.84 -7.06
C ARG A 19 -7.43 2.03 -7.59
N ILE A 20 -6.25 2.33 -7.10
CA ILE A 20 -5.05 1.56 -7.46
C ILE A 20 -5.17 0.14 -6.93
N LEU A 21 -5.66 -0.01 -5.71
CA LEU A 21 -5.93 -1.34 -5.15
C LEU A 21 -6.97 -2.09 -5.99
N GLN A 22 -8.00 -1.40 -6.45
CA GLN A 22 -9.02 -1.99 -7.31
C GLN A 22 -8.44 -2.50 -8.63
N GLU A 23 -7.46 -1.80 -9.20
CA GLU A 23 -6.78 -2.29 -10.39
C GLU A 23 -6.04 -3.60 -10.12
N ALA A 24 -5.46 -3.74 -8.92
CA ALA A 24 -4.81 -4.98 -8.53
C ALA A 24 -5.80 -6.12 -8.35
N GLN A 25 -7.08 -5.82 -8.15
CA GLN A 25 -8.13 -6.80 -7.98
C GLN A 25 -8.76 -7.28 -9.30
N ARG A 26 -8.47 -6.59 -10.39
CA ARG A 26 -9.08 -6.91 -11.69
C ARG A 26 -8.46 -8.15 -12.30
N GLU A 27 -9.29 -9.11 -12.64
CA GLU A 27 -8.84 -10.40 -13.17
C GLU A 27 -8.26 -10.30 -14.58
N ASN A 28 -8.66 -9.30 -15.36
CA ASN A 28 -8.16 -9.12 -16.72
C ASN A 28 -6.79 -8.44 -16.79
N VAL A 29 -6.22 -8.05 -15.65
CA VAL A 29 -4.89 -7.48 -15.58
C VAL A 29 -3.89 -8.62 -15.33
N PRO A 30 -2.75 -8.65 -16.04
CA PRO A 30 -1.73 -9.69 -15.83
C PRO A 30 -1.25 -9.74 -14.38
N LEU A 31 -0.93 -10.94 -13.89
CA LEU A 31 -0.59 -11.15 -12.48
C LEU A 31 0.54 -10.26 -11.98
N LEU A 32 1.61 -10.14 -12.76
CA LEU A 32 2.75 -9.31 -12.34
C LEU A 32 2.39 -7.83 -12.32
N GLU A 33 1.51 -7.39 -13.22
CA GLU A 33 1.02 -6.02 -13.21
C GLU A 33 0.13 -5.76 -11.99
N ARG A 34 -0.69 -6.74 -11.62
CA ARG A 34 -1.52 -6.65 -10.42
C ARG A 34 -0.62 -6.52 -9.17
N LEU A 35 0.46 -7.29 -9.14
CA LEU A 35 1.42 -7.20 -8.04
C LEU A 35 2.07 -5.83 -7.98
N LYS A 36 2.39 -5.24 -9.14
CA LYS A 36 2.90 -3.87 -9.21
C LYS A 36 1.92 -2.86 -8.63
N PHE A 37 0.64 -3.00 -8.96
CA PHE A 37 -0.39 -2.10 -8.42
C PHE A 37 -0.48 -2.21 -6.89
N LEU A 38 -0.34 -3.41 -6.34
CA LEU A 38 -0.27 -3.57 -4.89
C LEU A 38 0.94 -2.83 -4.30
N GLY A 39 2.07 -2.91 -4.98
CA GLY A 39 3.28 -2.19 -4.58
C GLY A 39 3.08 -0.69 -4.60
N ILE A 40 2.46 -0.17 -5.66
CA ILE A 40 2.15 1.26 -5.78
C ILE A 40 1.24 1.69 -4.63
N TYR A 41 0.18 0.95 -4.40
CA TYR A 41 -0.76 1.23 -3.32
C TYR A 41 -0.07 1.30 -1.97
N SER A 42 0.72 0.28 -1.66
CA SER A 42 1.43 0.17 -0.40
C SER A 42 2.42 1.32 -0.20
N ASN A 43 3.19 1.62 -1.23
CA ASN A 43 4.20 2.68 -1.16
C ASN A 43 3.56 4.06 -1.00
N ASN A 44 2.47 4.32 -1.73
CA ASN A 44 1.72 5.57 -1.60
C ASN A 44 1.13 5.72 -0.22
N LEU A 45 0.60 4.63 0.33
CA LEU A 45 -0.01 4.64 1.66
C LEU A 45 1.04 4.92 2.74
N ASP A 46 2.20 4.29 2.63
CA ASP A 46 3.29 4.49 3.56
C ASP A 46 3.74 5.95 3.58
N GLU A 47 3.89 6.55 2.41
CA GLU A 47 4.24 7.96 2.27
C GLU A 47 3.18 8.86 2.90
N PHE A 48 1.92 8.57 2.63
CA PHE A 48 0.80 9.35 3.16
C PHE A 48 0.78 9.31 4.68
N PHE A 49 0.94 8.14 5.28
CA PHE A 49 0.95 8.01 6.73
C PHE A 49 2.17 8.68 7.35
N ARG A 50 3.31 8.57 6.71
CA ARG A 50 4.54 9.18 7.23
C ARG A 50 4.48 10.71 7.22
N VAL A 51 3.90 11.31 6.17
CA VAL A 51 3.92 12.74 5.97
C VAL A 51 2.63 13.40 6.46
N ARG A 52 1.49 13.00 5.89
CA ARG A 52 0.22 13.68 6.18
C ARG A 52 -0.41 13.27 7.49
N VAL A 53 -0.46 11.98 7.75
CA VAL A 53 -1.10 11.48 8.98
C VAL A 53 -0.29 11.89 10.21
N SER A 54 1.03 11.88 10.11
CA SER A 54 1.88 12.35 11.20
C SER A 54 1.60 13.81 11.55
N THR A 55 1.40 14.66 10.53
CA THR A 55 1.05 16.05 10.73
C THR A 55 -0.33 16.18 11.36
N MET A 56 -1.30 15.41 10.87
CA MET A 56 -2.66 15.42 11.41
C MET A 56 -2.68 14.99 12.88
N LYS A 57 -1.88 14.00 13.23
CA LYS A 57 -1.77 13.54 14.63
C LYS A 57 -1.26 14.65 15.53
N ARG A 58 -0.25 15.39 15.11
CA ARG A 58 0.28 16.50 15.90
C ARG A 58 -0.74 17.60 16.10
N VAL A 59 -1.50 17.93 15.03
CA VAL A 59 -2.55 18.93 15.11
C VAL A 59 -3.67 18.44 16.00
N ALA A 60 -4.07 17.18 15.89
CA ALA A 60 -5.13 16.59 16.70
C ALA A 60 -4.77 16.61 18.19
N GLU A 61 -3.53 16.31 18.53
CA GLU A 61 -3.05 16.37 19.91
C GLU A 61 -3.18 17.78 20.47
N TYR A 62 -2.92 18.78 19.65
CA TYR A 62 -2.99 20.17 20.02
C TYR A 62 -4.44 20.64 20.20
N GLN A 63 -5.34 20.21 19.31
CA GLN A 63 -6.75 20.64 19.34
C GLN A 63 -7.62 19.84 20.32
N GLY A 64 -7.22 18.62 20.65
CA GLY A 64 -7.99 17.72 21.48
C GLY A 64 -9.05 16.94 20.73
N GLU A 65 -9.76 16.07 21.42
CA GLU A 65 -10.71 15.12 20.83
C GLU A 65 -11.90 15.78 20.12
N SER A 66 -12.23 17.00 20.49
CA SER A 66 -13.32 17.73 19.85
C SER A 66 -12.90 18.42 18.55
N GLY A 67 -11.62 18.38 18.23
CA GLY A 67 -11.10 19.03 17.05
C GLY A 67 -11.47 18.33 15.76
N SER A 68 -11.54 19.08 14.67
CA SER A 68 -11.87 18.55 13.35
C SER A 68 -10.81 17.56 12.85
N GLN A 69 -9.55 17.81 13.19
CA GLN A 69 -8.44 16.91 12.76
C GLN A 69 -8.54 15.55 13.43
N PHE A 70 -8.97 15.49 14.67
CA PHE A 70 -9.15 14.23 15.37
C PHE A 70 -10.22 13.37 14.69
N LYS A 71 -11.35 14.00 14.36
CA LYS A 71 -12.44 13.29 13.68
C LYS A 71 -12.03 12.79 12.32
N GLU A 72 -11.30 13.61 11.58
CA GLU A 72 -10.80 13.26 10.26
C GLU A 72 -9.80 12.11 10.33
N LEU A 73 -8.93 12.16 11.33
CA LEU A 73 -7.95 11.11 11.58
C LEU A 73 -8.65 9.77 11.87
N GLN A 74 -9.76 9.81 12.62
CA GLN A 74 -10.53 8.61 12.88
C GLN A 74 -11.11 8.03 11.59
N LYS A 75 -11.62 8.87 10.69
CA LYS A 75 -12.17 8.43 9.41
C LYS A 75 -11.07 7.78 8.55
N ILE A 76 -9.92 8.41 8.49
CA ILE A 76 -8.79 7.88 7.72
C ILE A 76 -8.34 6.54 8.28
N THR A 77 -8.25 6.42 9.60
CA THR A 77 -7.85 5.19 10.26
C THR A 77 -8.84 4.06 9.97
N GLU A 78 -10.14 4.36 10.01
CA GLU A 78 -11.17 3.36 9.72
C GLU A 78 -11.16 2.94 8.27
N LEU A 79 -11.03 3.87 7.33
CA LEU A 79 -10.88 3.54 5.91
C LEU A 79 -9.64 2.69 5.68
N ASN A 80 -8.54 3.06 6.31
CA ASN A 80 -7.30 2.30 6.18
C ASN A 80 -7.46 0.87 6.69
N ARG A 81 -8.20 0.68 7.78
CA ARG A 81 -8.48 -0.65 8.29
C ARG A 81 -9.22 -1.50 7.25
N ILE A 82 -10.28 -0.93 6.68
CA ILE A 82 -11.08 -1.61 5.66
C ILE A 82 -10.23 -1.94 4.43
N TYR A 83 -9.47 -0.97 3.96
CA TYR A 83 -8.64 -1.15 2.77
C TYR A 83 -7.49 -2.12 3.01
N SER A 84 -6.95 -2.16 4.23
CA SER A 84 -5.89 -3.11 4.58
C SER A 84 -6.39 -4.54 4.52
N GLU A 85 -7.62 -4.78 4.95
CA GLU A 85 -8.21 -6.11 4.84
C GLU A 85 -8.35 -6.53 3.37
N LYS A 86 -8.77 -5.60 2.51
CA LYS A 86 -8.86 -5.85 1.07
C LYS A 86 -7.50 -6.08 0.44
N PHE A 87 -6.51 -5.32 0.88
CA PHE A 87 -5.13 -5.49 0.40
C PHE A 87 -4.61 -6.87 0.75
N ASP A 88 -4.78 -7.29 1.99
CA ASP A 88 -4.30 -8.59 2.45
C ASP A 88 -4.97 -9.74 1.69
N ALA A 89 -6.27 -9.66 1.49
CA ALA A 89 -7.02 -10.66 0.75
C ALA A 89 -6.55 -10.72 -0.72
N THR A 90 -6.32 -9.57 -1.32
CA THR A 90 -5.84 -9.49 -2.70
C THR A 90 -4.43 -10.06 -2.82
N PHE A 91 -3.56 -9.71 -1.89
CA PHE A 91 -2.19 -10.21 -1.88
C PHE A 91 -2.18 -11.74 -1.74
N ASP A 92 -2.98 -12.29 -0.82
CA ASP A 92 -3.06 -13.73 -0.64
C ASP A 92 -3.55 -14.44 -1.89
N LEU A 93 -4.55 -13.87 -2.54
CA LEU A 93 -5.06 -14.41 -3.79
C LEU A 93 -3.99 -14.41 -4.89
N LEU A 94 -3.26 -13.31 -5.02
CA LEU A 94 -2.22 -13.21 -6.02
C LEU A 94 -1.06 -14.18 -5.75
N LYS A 95 -0.70 -14.38 -4.49
CA LYS A 95 0.32 -15.35 -4.13
C LYS A 95 -0.07 -16.76 -4.56
N GLU A 96 -1.33 -17.13 -4.34
CA GLU A 96 -1.81 -18.44 -4.75
C GLU A 96 -1.79 -18.61 -6.27
N ARG A 97 -2.22 -17.60 -7.01
CA ARG A 97 -2.20 -17.65 -8.47
C ARG A 97 -0.79 -17.69 -9.03
N LEU A 98 0.15 -16.99 -8.40
CA LEU A 98 1.55 -17.05 -8.80
C LEU A 98 2.16 -18.44 -8.56
N LYS A 99 1.75 -19.10 -7.48
CA LYS A 99 2.16 -20.49 -7.24
C LYS A 99 1.73 -21.41 -8.36
N GLU A 100 0.52 -21.24 -8.88
CA GLU A 100 0.01 -22.02 -9.99
C GLU A 100 0.87 -21.87 -11.24
N GLU A 101 1.53 -20.72 -11.37
CA GLU A 101 2.46 -20.43 -12.47
C GLU A 101 3.91 -20.70 -12.08
N HIS A 102 4.13 -21.42 -10.98
CA HIS A 102 5.46 -21.76 -10.46
C HIS A 102 6.29 -20.56 -10.01
N ILE A 103 5.62 -19.46 -9.65
CA ILE A 103 6.27 -18.29 -9.08
C ILE A 103 5.87 -18.21 -7.61
N ARG A 104 6.86 -18.03 -6.74
CA ARG A 104 6.62 -18.00 -5.30
C ARG A 104 7.16 -16.72 -4.71
N ILE A 105 6.31 -16.04 -3.94
CA ILE A 105 6.72 -14.88 -3.14
C ILE A 105 6.97 -15.37 -1.73
N ILE A 106 8.16 -15.15 -1.23
CA ILE A 106 8.54 -15.57 0.12
C ILE A 106 9.22 -14.40 0.83
N ASP A 107 9.21 -14.45 2.16
CA ASP A 107 9.91 -13.47 2.97
C ASP A 107 11.42 -13.54 2.73
N GLU A 108 12.06 -12.39 2.88
CA GLU A 108 13.50 -12.31 2.71
C GLU A 108 14.23 -13.29 3.64
N GLN A 109 13.70 -13.52 4.82
CA GLN A 109 14.28 -14.45 5.77
C GLN A 109 14.22 -15.91 5.32
N GLN A 110 13.29 -16.23 4.46
CA GLN A 110 13.11 -17.58 3.91
C GLN A 110 13.95 -17.81 2.66
N LEU A 111 14.62 -16.79 2.18
CA LEU A 111 15.40 -16.86 0.96
C LEU A 111 16.81 -17.34 1.24
N THR A 112 17.31 -18.26 0.39
CA THR A 112 18.73 -18.58 0.36
C THR A 112 19.49 -17.41 -0.26
N GLY A 113 20.81 -17.35 -0.07
CA GLY A 113 21.62 -16.29 -0.66
C GLY A 113 21.50 -16.20 -2.18
N GLN A 114 21.37 -17.34 -2.86
CA GLN A 114 21.19 -17.36 -4.30
C GLN A 114 19.82 -16.84 -4.70
N GLN A 115 18.78 -17.23 -3.95
CA GLN A 115 17.42 -16.77 -4.21
C GLN A 115 17.29 -15.27 -3.99
N GLN A 116 17.94 -14.74 -2.97
CA GLN A 116 17.95 -13.29 -2.72
C GLN A 116 18.57 -12.55 -3.90
N ARG A 117 19.69 -13.02 -4.41
CA ARG A 117 20.34 -12.39 -5.55
C ARG A 117 19.47 -12.45 -6.79
N TYR A 118 18.83 -13.58 -7.02
CA TYR A 118 17.94 -13.75 -8.16
C TYR A 118 16.76 -12.80 -8.10
N ILE A 119 16.11 -12.70 -6.95
CA ILE A 119 14.96 -11.81 -6.77
C ILE A 119 15.37 -10.36 -6.92
N ARG A 120 16.52 -9.97 -6.38
CA ARG A 120 17.02 -8.60 -6.57
C ARG A 120 17.27 -8.30 -8.04
N MET A 121 17.83 -9.24 -8.76
CA MET A 121 18.10 -9.06 -10.18
C MET A 121 16.80 -8.92 -10.98
N VAL A 122 15.82 -9.78 -10.72
CA VAL A 122 14.52 -9.71 -11.38
C VAL A 122 13.84 -8.39 -11.03
N TYR A 123 13.86 -8.00 -9.76
CA TYR A 123 13.29 -6.75 -9.31
C TYR A 123 13.92 -5.56 -10.04
N GLN A 124 15.24 -5.52 -10.12
CA GLN A 124 15.94 -4.42 -10.78
C GLN A 124 15.67 -4.38 -12.28
N ASN A 125 15.63 -5.53 -12.94
CA ASN A 125 15.47 -5.59 -14.38
C ASN A 125 14.02 -5.41 -14.82
N ASP A 126 13.08 -6.04 -14.12
CA ASP A 126 11.69 -6.09 -14.55
C ASP A 126 10.81 -5.07 -13.85
N LEU A 127 11.11 -4.74 -12.59
CA LEU A 127 10.29 -3.87 -11.77
C LEU A 127 10.95 -2.54 -11.45
N ASN A 128 12.14 -2.31 -11.99
CA ASN A 128 12.91 -1.11 -11.68
C ASN A 128 12.15 0.19 -11.97
N SER A 129 11.39 0.22 -13.05
CA SER A 129 10.60 1.39 -13.41
C SER A 129 9.53 1.70 -12.39
N ALA A 130 9.10 0.71 -11.63
CA ALA A 130 8.07 0.85 -10.61
C ALA A 130 8.65 1.18 -9.23
N THR A 131 9.91 0.95 -9.01
CA THR A 131 10.64 1.26 -7.78
C THR A 131 9.99 0.70 -6.51
N TYR A 132 9.54 -0.57 -6.56
CA TYR A 132 8.85 -1.12 -5.40
C TYR A 132 9.68 -2.10 -4.64
N PRO A 133 9.92 -1.81 -3.37
CA PRO A 133 10.56 -2.74 -2.47
C PRO A 133 9.60 -3.75 -1.86
N LEU A 134 8.34 -3.81 -2.27
CA LEU A 134 7.33 -4.64 -1.62
C LEU A 134 7.77 -6.08 -1.43
N ILE A 135 8.40 -6.67 -2.44
CA ILE A 135 8.88 -8.06 -2.36
C ILE A 135 10.17 -8.14 -1.57
N MET A 136 10.94 -7.07 -1.53
CA MET A 136 12.31 -7.04 -1.03
C MET A 136 12.42 -6.61 0.42
N THR A 137 11.43 -5.92 0.94
CA THR A 137 11.51 -5.28 2.24
C THR A 137 10.71 -5.99 3.30
N GLN A 138 10.44 -7.24 3.09
CA GLN A 138 9.71 -8.05 4.06
C GLN A 138 10.60 -8.57 5.19
N GLY A 139 11.75 -8.06 5.28
CA GLY A 139 12.65 -8.39 6.37
C GLY A 139 12.36 -7.63 7.65
#